data_204256db1dcac0c2ce8aaabe6cb32291
#
_entry.id   204256db1dcac0c2ce8aaabe6cb32291
#
_cell.length_a   1.000
_cell.length_b   1.000
_cell.length_c   1.000
_cell.angle_alpha   90.00
_cell.angle_beta   90.00
_cell.angle_gamma   90.00
#
_symmetry.space_group_name_H-M   'P 1'
#
loop_
_entity.id
_entity.type
_entity.pdbx_description
1 polymer ?
#
loop_
_entity_poly.entity_id
_entity_poly.type
_entity_poly.pdbx_seq_one_letter_code
_entity_poly.pdbx_strand_id
1 'polypeptide(L)'
;DERLILQPTRVVKRKGIEHAIELVSRLGIKARLVISHASGDEGHDYEQRIIDYSQRMQVNTRFVSAIINERRGTTAHGRKIYTLYDIYHHADFITYPSTIEGFGNAFLEAIYFRKPILVNRYSIYTFDIKPKGFTAVEIDGYVTDEAVALTRSLIEDKKLRKKMVETNYALAEKFYSYEVLHDKL
;
A
#
# COMPACT_ATOMS: atom_id res chain seq x y z
N ASP A 1 -9.85 -10.06 15.77
CA ASP A 1 -8.97 -10.40 14.64
C ASP A 1 -8.04 -9.25 14.33
N GLU A 2 -6.76 -9.54 14.01
CA GLU A 2 -5.77 -8.51 13.65
C GLU A 2 -5.91 -8.16 12.16
N ARG A 3 -5.90 -6.86 11.81
CA ARG A 3 -5.95 -6.38 10.43
C ARG A 3 -4.56 -6.27 9.84
N LEU A 4 -4.40 -6.67 8.58
CA LEU A 4 -3.13 -6.56 7.87
C LEU A 4 -3.15 -5.34 6.96
N ILE A 5 -2.29 -4.38 7.26
CA ILE A 5 -2.06 -3.19 6.43
C ILE A 5 -0.74 -3.41 5.68
N LEU A 6 -0.79 -3.35 4.35
CA LEU A 6 0.38 -3.62 3.52
C LEU A 6 0.97 -2.32 2.95
N GLN A 7 2.27 -2.15 3.13
CA GLN A 7 3.09 -1.16 2.43
C GLN A 7 3.93 -1.89 1.38
N PRO A 8 3.49 -1.98 0.11
CA PRO A 8 4.13 -2.82 -0.92
C PRO A 8 5.28 -2.09 -1.62
N THR A 9 6.17 -1.46 -0.86
CA THR A 9 7.24 -0.64 -1.42
C THR A 9 8.59 -0.90 -0.76
N ARG A 10 9.67 -0.43 -1.41
CA ARG A 10 11.00 -0.37 -0.80
C ARG A 10 11.01 0.63 0.37
N VAL A 11 11.94 0.40 1.31
CA VAL A 11 12.14 1.28 2.47
C VAL A 11 13.06 2.44 2.06
N VAL A 12 12.49 3.45 1.41
CA VAL A 12 13.19 4.64 0.94
C VAL A 12 12.36 5.90 1.22
N LYS A 13 13.01 7.04 1.47
CA LYS A 13 12.37 8.27 1.96
C LYS A 13 11.13 8.70 1.15
N ARG A 14 11.24 8.69 -0.18
CA ARG A 14 10.14 9.12 -1.07
C ARG A 14 8.87 8.24 -0.97
N LYS A 15 8.96 7.08 -0.32
CA LYS A 15 7.79 6.19 -0.10
C LYS A 15 6.94 6.57 1.11
N GLY A 16 7.39 7.52 1.94
CA GLY A 16 6.60 8.12 3.01
C GLY A 16 6.10 7.13 4.06
N ILE A 17 6.91 6.13 4.42
CA ILE A 17 6.51 5.03 5.32
C ILE A 17 6.11 5.57 6.69
N GLU A 18 6.64 6.72 7.10
CA GLU A 18 6.25 7.43 8.32
C GLU A 18 4.74 7.70 8.36
N HIS A 19 4.13 8.09 7.24
CA HIS A 19 2.69 8.30 7.16
C HIS A 19 1.90 6.99 7.29
N ALA A 20 2.43 5.88 6.79
CA ALA A 20 1.80 4.56 7.00
C ALA A 20 1.82 4.17 8.48
N ILE A 21 2.93 4.39 9.17
CA ILE A 21 3.07 4.14 10.62
C ILE A 21 2.11 5.06 11.40
N GLU A 22 2.09 6.36 11.11
CA GLU A 22 1.19 7.32 11.74
C GLU A 22 -0.28 6.92 11.55
N LEU A 23 -0.69 6.59 10.31
CA LEU A 23 -2.03 6.11 10.04
C LEU A 23 -2.39 4.93 10.93
N VAL A 24 -1.55 3.87 10.92
CA VAL A 24 -1.83 2.64 11.69
C VAL A 24 -1.91 2.91 13.18
N SER A 25 -1.05 3.77 13.74
CA SER A 25 -1.08 4.12 15.17
C SER A 25 -2.39 4.82 15.58
N ARG A 26 -2.99 5.60 14.66
CA ARG A 26 -4.23 6.37 14.89
C ARG A 26 -5.51 5.61 14.55
N LEU A 27 -5.43 4.42 13.91
CA LEU A 27 -6.62 3.64 13.56
C LEU A 27 -7.42 3.19 14.79
N GLY A 28 -6.79 2.99 15.95
CA GLY A 28 -7.48 2.52 17.16
C GLY A 28 -8.06 1.11 17.06
N ILE A 29 -7.56 0.31 16.13
CA ILE A 29 -7.91 -1.10 15.92
C ILE A 29 -6.66 -1.96 16.00
N LYS A 30 -6.81 -3.25 16.30
CA LYS A 30 -5.68 -4.18 16.25
C LYS A 30 -5.22 -4.38 14.81
N ALA A 31 -4.09 -3.77 14.46
CA ALA A 31 -3.53 -3.83 13.11
C ALA A 31 -2.03 -4.13 13.12
N ARG A 32 -1.54 -4.70 12.02
CA ARG A 32 -0.13 -4.93 11.75
C ARG A 32 0.24 -4.27 10.44
N LEU A 33 1.30 -3.47 10.44
CA LEU A 33 1.90 -2.93 9.23
C LEU A 33 2.93 -3.92 8.69
N VAL A 34 2.77 -4.36 7.45
CA VAL A 34 3.71 -5.23 6.74
C VAL A 34 4.39 -4.45 5.64
N ILE A 35 5.72 -4.38 5.67
CA ILE A 35 6.56 -3.72 4.66
C ILE A 35 7.25 -4.82 3.85
N SER A 36 6.98 -4.86 2.53
CA SER A 36 7.31 -6.01 1.70
C SER A 36 8.74 -6.04 1.18
N HIS A 37 9.37 -4.88 0.95
CA HIS A 37 10.69 -4.80 0.31
C HIS A 37 11.73 -4.18 1.23
N ALA A 38 13.01 -4.53 0.99
CA ALA A 38 14.15 -3.94 1.69
C ALA A 38 14.42 -2.49 1.24
N SER A 39 15.33 -1.82 1.94
CA SER A 39 15.80 -0.46 1.62
C SER A 39 16.58 -0.37 0.29
N GLY A 40 17.15 -1.47 -0.18
CA GLY A 40 18.01 -1.48 -1.37
C GLY A 40 19.29 -0.65 -1.16
N ASP A 41 19.73 0.01 -2.22
CA ASP A 41 21.00 0.77 -2.22
C ASP A 41 20.93 2.13 -1.51
N GLU A 42 19.74 2.59 -1.08
CA GLU A 42 19.55 3.91 -0.43
C GLU A 42 19.92 3.93 1.06
N GLY A 43 20.51 2.84 1.58
CA GLY A 43 21.16 2.77 2.89
C GLY A 43 20.27 2.32 4.04
N HIS A 44 20.93 1.73 5.03
CA HIS A 44 20.28 1.19 6.23
C HIS A 44 19.79 2.27 7.22
N ASP A 45 20.31 3.50 7.13
CA ASP A 45 20.00 4.58 8.08
C ASP A 45 18.50 4.94 8.07
N TYR A 46 17.88 4.98 6.90
CA TYR A 46 16.46 5.26 6.80
C TYR A 46 15.61 4.10 7.34
N GLU A 47 15.99 2.86 7.04
CA GLU A 47 15.31 1.68 7.59
C GLU A 47 15.35 1.66 9.11
N GLN A 48 16.52 1.96 9.72
CA GLN A 48 16.65 2.04 11.16
C GLN A 48 15.73 3.15 11.75
N ARG A 49 15.68 4.31 11.10
CA ARG A 49 14.75 5.40 11.52
C ARG A 49 13.29 4.96 11.47
N ILE A 50 12.88 4.20 10.45
CA ILE A 50 11.52 3.66 10.34
C ILE A 50 11.24 2.65 11.45
N ILE A 51 12.20 1.78 11.78
CA ILE A 51 12.10 0.85 12.90
C ILE A 51 11.91 1.61 14.21
N ASP A 52 12.77 2.58 14.51
CA ASP A 52 12.71 3.39 15.73
C ASP A 52 11.41 4.19 15.82
N TYR A 53 10.95 4.73 14.69
CA TYR A 53 9.69 5.47 14.62
C TYR A 53 8.49 4.55 14.87
N SER A 54 8.47 3.36 14.28
CA SER A 54 7.40 2.39 14.53
C SER A 54 7.30 1.95 15.99
N GLN A 55 8.45 1.78 16.65
CA GLN A 55 8.51 1.45 18.07
C GLN A 55 7.95 2.60 18.93
N ARG A 56 8.36 3.85 18.68
CA ARG A 56 7.85 5.04 19.39
C ARG A 56 6.35 5.21 19.22
N MET A 57 5.84 4.94 18.03
CA MET A 57 4.41 5.00 17.69
C MET A 57 3.63 3.76 18.15
N GLN A 58 4.29 2.77 18.75
CA GLN A 58 3.72 1.50 19.22
C GLN A 58 2.99 0.72 18.13
N VAL A 59 3.48 0.80 16.88
CA VAL A 59 2.92 0.08 15.73
C VAL A 59 3.60 -1.27 15.57
N ASN A 60 2.81 -2.34 15.51
CA ASN A 60 3.31 -3.68 15.18
C ASN A 60 3.72 -3.74 13.70
N THR A 61 4.98 -3.42 13.42
CA THR A 61 5.54 -3.39 12.06
C THR A 61 6.36 -4.65 11.79
N ARG A 62 6.22 -5.22 10.58
CA ARG A 62 6.97 -6.38 10.11
C ARG A 62 7.60 -6.10 8.75
N PHE A 63 8.92 -6.23 8.68
CA PHE A 63 9.68 -6.24 7.45
C PHE A 63 9.79 -7.68 6.95
N VAL A 64 9.29 -7.95 5.74
CA VAL A 64 9.19 -9.33 5.23
C VAL A 64 10.00 -9.57 3.96
N SER A 65 10.88 -8.65 3.60
CA SER A 65 11.72 -8.73 2.38
C SER A 65 12.51 -10.04 2.28
N ALA A 66 12.97 -10.59 3.40
CA ALA A 66 13.74 -11.83 3.43
C ALA A 66 12.94 -13.10 3.02
N ILE A 67 11.61 -13.02 2.97
CA ILE A 67 10.72 -14.12 2.59
C ILE A 67 9.84 -13.79 1.38
N ILE A 68 10.10 -12.66 0.70
CA ILE A 68 9.39 -12.25 -0.50
C ILE A 68 10.33 -12.32 -1.69
N ASN A 69 9.88 -12.97 -2.78
CA ASN A 69 10.62 -13.05 -4.03
C ASN A 69 9.64 -13.05 -5.21
N GLU A 70 10.16 -12.96 -6.44
CA GLU A 70 9.36 -13.05 -7.68
C GLU A 70 8.63 -14.39 -7.82
N ARG A 71 9.22 -15.47 -7.27
CA ARG A 71 8.66 -16.82 -7.33
C ARG A 71 8.57 -17.43 -5.93
N ARG A 72 7.50 -18.19 -5.71
CA ARG A 72 7.36 -19.03 -4.51
C ARG A 72 8.46 -20.08 -4.46
N GLY A 73 8.91 -20.43 -3.26
CA GLY A 73 9.94 -21.43 -3.07
C GLY A 73 10.20 -21.71 -1.59
N THR A 74 11.40 -22.19 -1.34
CA THR A 74 11.89 -22.49 0.02
C THR A 74 13.36 -22.08 0.09
N THR A 75 13.76 -21.45 1.17
CA THR A 75 15.18 -21.12 1.44
C THR A 75 15.96 -22.40 1.75
N ALA A 76 17.29 -22.33 1.71
CA ALA A 76 18.18 -23.42 2.11
C ALA A 76 17.92 -23.94 3.54
N HIS A 77 17.33 -23.11 4.41
CA HIS A 77 16.96 -23.44 5.78
C HIS A 77 15.49 -23.87 5.96
N GLY A 78 14.79 -24.23 4.87
CA GLY A 78 13.42 -24.73 4.92
C GLY A 78 12.33 -23.67 5.14
N ARG A 79 12.63 -22.36 5.15
CA ARG A 79 11.62 -21.29 5.27
C ARG A 79 10.92 -21.10 3.94
N LYS A 80 9.58 -21.00 3.97
CA LYS A 80 8.78 -20.67 2.78
C LYS A 80 9.09 -19.28 2.26
N ILE A 81 9.18 -19.16 0.95
CA ILE A 81 9.27 -17.90 0.19
C ILE A 81 7.93 -17.68 -0.48
N TYR A 82 7.42 -16.47 -0.36
CA TYR A 82 6.15 -16.01 -0.90
C TYR A 82 6.40 -14.98 -2.02
N THR A 83 5.38 -14.75 -2.83
CA THR A 83 5.36 -13.62 -3.76
C THR A 83 4.67 -12.42 -3.09
N LEU A 84 4.88 -11.23 -3.65
CA LEU A 84 4.13 -10.04 -3.23
C LEU A 84 2.61 -10.25 -3.38
N TYR A 85 2.18 -10.97 -4.41
CA TYR A 85 0.77 -11.30 -4.66
C TYR A 85 0.14 -12.10 -3.53
N ASP A 86 0.90 -12.98 -2.89
CA ASP A 86 0.41 -13.75 -1.73
C ASP A 86 0.03 -12.81 -0.58
N ILE A 87 0.83 -11.75 -0.34
CA ILE A 87 0.53 -10.79 0.74
C ILE A 87 -0.67 -9.92 0.37
N TYR A 88 -0.79 -9.49 -0.90
CA TYR A 88 -1.95 -8.71 -1.32
C TYR A 88 -3.27 -9.43 -1.04
N HIS A 89 -3.35 -10.75 -1.23
CA HIS A 89 -4.56 -11.52 -0.92
C HIS A 89 -4.98 -11.40 0.55
N HIS A 90 -4.02 -11.36 1.44
CA HIS A 90 -4.26 -11.29 2.90
C HIS A 90 -4.40 -9.86 3.44
N ALA A 91 -4.03 -8.86 2.67
CA ALA A 91 -4.13 -7.47 3.10
C ALA A 91 -5.60 -7.01 3.23
N ASP A 92 -5.90 -6.30 4.31
CA ASP A 92 -7.19 -5.61 4.50
C ASP A 92 -7.17 -4.21 3.87
N PHE A 93 -6.01 -3.57 3.83
CA PHE A 93 -5.81 -2.20 3.34
C PHE A 93 -4.38 -2.01 2.82
N ILE A 94 -4.20 -1.15 1.83
CA ILE A 94 -2.89 -0.82 1.25
C ILE A 94 -2.51 0.62 1.60
N THR A 95 -1.27 0.83 2.02
CA THR A 95 -0.70 2.16 2.17
C THR A 95 0.30 2.44 1.05
N TYR A 96 0.14 3.59 0.39
CA TYR A 96 1.02 4.05 -0.67
C TYR A 96 1.24 5.56 -0.59
N PRO A 97 1.80 6.06 0.54
CA PRO A 97 1.93 7.48 0.81
C PRO A 97 3.15 8.11 0.12
N SER A 98 3.53 7.61 -1.05
CA SER A 98 4.68 8.09 -1.80
C SER A 98 4.53 9.55 -2.20
N THR A 99 5.59 10.34 -2.06
CA THR A 99 5.61 11.75 -2.43
C THR A 99 5.90 11.97 -3.91
N ILE A 100 6.68 11.07 -4.51
CA ILE A 100 7.07 11.12 -5.93
C ILE A 100 6.95 9.72 -6.52
N GLU A 101 6.18 9.62 -7.60
CA GLU A 101 6.04 8.41 -8.39
C GLU A 101 5.96 8.76 -9.89
N GLY A 102 6.39 7.81 -10.72
CA GLY A 102 6.01 7.78 -12.11
C GLY A 102 4.51 7.48 -12.22
N PHE A 103 4.12 6.33 -12.72
CA PHE A 103 2.69 5.94 -12.69
C PHE A 103 2.25 5.45 -11.30
N GLY A 104 3.07 4.64 -10.63
CA GLY A 104 2.76 4.02 -9.33
C GLY A 104 2.15 2.63 -9.46
N ASN A 105 2.96 1.62 -9.82
CA ASN A 105 2.49 0.24 -10.02
C ASN A 105 1.71 -0.31 -8.82
N ALA A 106 2.14 0.01 -7.59
CA ALA A 106 1.44 -0.44 -6.39
C ALA A 106 -0.02 0.07 -6.30
N PHE A 107 -0.34 1.20 -6.95
CA PHE A 107 -1.72 1.67 -7.07
C PHE A 107 -2.56 0.71 -7.94
N LEU A 108 -2.06 0.33 -9.13
CA LEU A 108 -2.76 -0.62 -10.00
C LEU A 108 -2.82 -2.03 -9.40
N GLU A 109 -1.77 -2.46 -8.71
CA GLU A 109 -1.76 -3.74 -8.00
C GLU A 109 -2.84 -3.78 -6.91
N ALA A 110 -2.98 -2.72 -6.11
CA ALA A 110 -4.05 -2.62 -5.12
C ALA A 110 -5.44 -2.73 -5.76
N ILE A 111 -5.65 -2.07 -6.90
CA ILE A 111 -6.91 -2.14 -7.65
C ILE A 111 -7.14 -3.56 -8.20
N TYR A 112 -6.14 -4.16 -8.81
CA TYR A 112 -6.21 -5.52 -9.32
C TYR A 112 -6.63 -6.52 -8.25
N PHE A 113 -6.05 -6.41 -7.05
CA PHE A 113 -6.41 -7.24 -5.89
C PHE A 113 -7.66 -6.76 -5.15
N ARG A 114 -8.37 -5.77 -5.67
CA ARG A 114 -9.58 -5.18 -5.04
C ARG A 114 -9.36 -4.81 -3.59
N LYS A 115 -8.24 -4.10 -3.33
CA LYS A 115 -7.91 -3.59 -2.00
C LYS A 115 -8.12 -2.09 -1.93
N PRO A 116 -8.72 -1.58 -0.84
CA PRO A 116 -8.77 -0.15 -0.60
C PRO A 116 -7.35 0.36 -0.34
N ILE A 117 -7.07 1.59 -0.77
CA ILE A 117 -5.72 2.15 -0.75
C ILE A 117 -5.72 3.59 -0.23
N LEU A 118 -4.67 3.93 0.54
CA LEU A 118 -4.28 5.30 0.83
C LEU A 118 -3.16 5.72 -0.12
N VAL A 119 -3.27 6.92 -0.67
CA VAL A 119 -2.22 7.57 -1.47
C VAL A 119 -1.89 8.96 -0.92
N ASN A 120 -0.64 9.36 -1.06
CA ASN A 120 -0.32 10.79 -1.03
C ASN A 120 -0.63 11.40 -2.39
N ARG A 121 -1.02 12.68 -2.44
CA ARG A 121 -1.41 13.38 -3.67
C ARG A 121 -0.19 13.72 -4.55
N TYR A 122 0.55 12.68 -5.00
CA TYR A 122 1.63 12.89 -5.96
C TYR A 122 1.09 13.34 -7.33
N SER A 123 1.92 13.98 -8.15
CA SER A 123 1.50 14.67 -9.36
C SER A 123 0.70 13.81 -10.33
N ILE A 124 1.20 12.62 -10.69
CA ILE A 124 0.51 11.72 -11.63
C ILE A 124 -0.85 11.26 -11.07
N TYR A 125 -0.94 10.95 -9.78
CA TYR A 125 -2.24 10.63 -9.17
C TYR A 125 -3.21 11.81 -9.31
N THR A 126 -2.77 13.00 -8.98
CA THR A 126 -3.61 14.21 -8.97
C THR A 126 -4.09 14.63 -10.37
N PHE A 127 -3.20 14.59 -11.35
CA PHE A 127 -3.48 15.16 -12.68
C PHE A 127 -3.90 14.13 -13.73
N ASP A 128 -3.57 12.85 -13.55
CA ASP A 128 -3.90 11.81 -14.53
C ASP A 128 -4.84 10.73 -13.99
N ILE A 129 -4.61 10.21 -12.78
CA ILE A 129 -5.38 9.08 -12.25
C ILE A 129 -6.73 9.54 -11.67
N LYS A 130 -6.70 10.48 -10.73
CA LYS A 130 -7.90 10.96 -10.03
C LYS A 130 -8.98 11.54 -10.96
N PRO A 131 -8.66 12.32 -12.02
CA PRO A 131 -9.67 12.85 -12.95
C PRO A 131 -10.44 11.77 -13.72
N LYS A 132 -9.92 10.54 -13.81
CA LYS A 132 -10.61 9.40 -14.42
C LYS A 132 -11.70 8.79 -13.51
N GLY A 133 -11.83 9.30 -12.28
CA GLY A 133 -12.85 8.89 -11.32
C GLY A 133 -12.37 7.86 -10.27
N PHE A 134 -11.10 7.51 -10.26
CA PHE A 134 -10.54 6.65 -9.22
C PHE A 134 -10.67 7.29 -7.84
N THR A 135 -10.94 6.47 -6.85
CA THR A 135 -11.09 6.88 -5.45
C THR A 135 -10.07 6.18 -4.56
N ALA A 136 -9.50 6.94 -3.64
CA ALA A 136 -8.57 6.45 -2.62
C ALA A 136 -8.78 7.23 -1.32
N VAL A 137 -8.23 6.76 -0.23
CA VAL A 137 -7.97 7.62 0.93
C VAL A 137 -6.80 8.52 0.55
N GLU A 138 -7.00 9.83 0.58
CA GLU A 138 -5.99 10.79 0.14
C GLU A 138 -5.37 11.52 1.33
N ILE A 139 -4.06 11.70 1.26
CA ILE A 139 -3.32 12.63 2.12
C ILE A 139 -2.52 13.58 1.23
N ASP A 140 -2.16 14.73 1.79
CA ASP A 140 -1.31 15.73 1.13
C ASP A 140 -0.20 16.15 2.10
N GLY A 141 0.83 15.29 2.19
CA GLY A 141 2.00 15.48 3.04
C GLY A 141 1.80 15.16 4.53
N TYR A 142 0.58 14.94 5.00
CA TYR A 142 0.31 14.56 6.40
C TYR A 142 -0.99 13.75 6.54
N VAL A 143 -1.09 12.97 7.60
CA VAL A 143 -2.27 12.13 7.87
C VAL A 143 -3.32 12.95 8.62
N THR A 144 -4.49 13.14 8.01
CA THR A 144 -5.61 13.87 8.62
C THR A 144 -6.54 12.95 9.41
N ASP A 145 -7.37 13.51 10.30
CA ASP A 145 -8.39 12.74 11.02
C ASP A 145 -9.42 12.12 10.07
N GLU A 146 -9.76 12.82 9.00
CA GLU A 146 -10.66 12.31 7.95
C GLU A 146 -10.06 11.10 7.24
N ALA A 147 -8.76 11.12 6.92
CA ALA A 147 -8.07 10.00 6.30
C ALA A 147 -8.07 8.77 7.23
N VAL A 148 -7.84 8.97 8.53
CA VAL A 148 -7.92 7.91 9.54
C VAL A 148 -9.33 7.34 9.64
N ALA A 149 -10.35 8.20 9.74
CA ALA A 149 -11.75 7.79 9.86
C ALA A 149 -12.22 7.02 8.62
N LEU A 150 -11.88 7.51 7.41
CA LEU A 150 -12.24 6.84 6.16
C LEU A 150 -11.52 5.48 6.03
N THR A 151 -10.23 5.40 6.40
CA THR A 151 -9.48 4.14 6.40
C THR A 151 -10.15 3.13 7.32
N ARG A 152 -10.49 3.52 8.55
CA ARG A 152 -11.19 2.65 9.50
C ARG A 152 -12.52 2.17 8.92
N SER A 153 -13.33 3.08 8.37
CA SER A 153 -14.61 2.73 7.75
C SER A 153 -14.46 1.74 6.61
N LEU A 154 -13.43 1.90 5.75
CA LEU A 154 -13.15 0.96 4.65
C LEU A 154 -12.70 -0.42 5.15
N ILE A 155 -12.03 -0.49 6.29
CA ILE A 155 -11.63 -1.77 6.91
C ILE A 155 -12.83 -2.48 7.55
N GLU A 156 -13.74 -1.74 8.19
CA GLU A 156 -14.83 -2.29 8.97
C GLU A 156 -16.10 -2.50 8.14
N ASP A 157 -16.47 -1.55 7.28
CA ASP A 157 -17.66 -1.63 6.43
C ASP A 157 -17.38 -2.34 5.10
N LYS A 158 -17.86 -3.59 5.01
CA LYS A 158 -17.73 -4.40 3.79
C LYS A 158 -18.46 -3.82 2.58
N LYS A 159 -19.59 -3.12 2.79
CA LYS A 159 -20.38 -2.54 1.67
C LYS A 159 -19.67 -1.33 1.09
N LEU A 160 -19.19 -0.43 1.97
CA LEU A 160 -18.41 0.75 1.57
C LEU A 160 -17.14 0.32 0.81
N ARG A 161 -16.39 -0.61 1.39
CA ARG A 161 -15.18 -1.16 0.76
C ARG A 161 -15.49 -1.76 -0.61
N LYS A 162 -16.51 -2.64 -0.70
CA LYS A 162 -16.89 -3.29 -1.96
C LYS A 162 -17.22 -2.26 -3.04
N LYS A 163 -18.01 -1.24 -2.71
CA LYS A 163 -18.36 -0.18 -3.66
C LYS A 163 -17.11 0.51 -4.22
N MET A 164 -16.17 0.90 -3.35
CA MET A 164 -14.93 1.57 -3.75
C MET A 164 -14.08 0.68 -4.68
N VAL A 165 -13.79 -0.54 -4.24
CA VAL A 165 -12.85 -1.41 -4.98
C VAL A 165 -13.41 -1.90 -6.30
N GLU A 166 -14.72 -2.17 -6.40
CA GLU A 166 -15.34 -2.57 -7.67
C GLU A 166 -15.43 -1.39 -8.66
N THR A 167 -15.72 -0.17 -8.17
CA THR A 167 -15.68 1.02 -9.01
C THR A 167 -14.27 1.25 -9.57
N ASN A 168 -13.26 1.20 -8.71
CA ASN A 168 -11.86 1.35 -9.15
C ASN A 168 -11.43 0.26 -10.12
N TYR A 169 -11.85 -0.98 -9.91
CA TYR A 169 -11.54 -2.10 -10.81
C TYR A 169 -12.12 -1.88 -12.20
N ALA A 170 -13.40 -1.52 -12.29
CA ALA A 170 -14.05 -1.22 -13.56
C ALA A 170 -13.38 -0.06 -14.31
N LEU A 171 -12.91 0.97 -13.59
CA LEU A 171 -12.14 2.06 -14.18
C LEU A 171 -10.76 1.60 -14.67
N ALA A 172 -10.09 0.69 -13.94
CA ALA A 172 -8.82 0.15 -14.38
C ALA A 172 -8.96 -0.71 -15.64
N GLU A 173 -10.00 -1.53 -15.74
CA GLU A 173 -10.32 -2.24 -16.99
C GLU A 173 -10.53 -1.27 -18.16
N LYS A 174 -11.25 -0.19 -17.92
CA LYS A 174 -11.56 0.82 -18.97
C LYS A 174 -10.33 1.59 -19.45
N PHE A 175 -9.39 1.93 -18.54
CA PHE A 175 -8.31 2.87 -18.87
C PHE A 175 -6.93 2.24 -18.97
N TYR A 176 -6.72 1.05 -18.35
CA TYR A 176 -5.41 0.45 -18.14
C TYR A 176 -5.37 -1.05 -18.48
N SER A 177 -6.38 -1.60 -19.19
CA SER A 177 -6.32 -2.99 -19.65
C SER A 177 -5.28 -3.16 -20.77
N TYR A 178 -4.90 -4.41 -21.03
CA TYR A 178 -3.99 -4.73 -22.11
C TYR A 178 -4.54 -4.34 -23.49
N GLU A 179 -5.86 -4.46 -23.69
CA GLU A 179 -6.53 -4.03 -24.92
C GLU A 179 -6.32 -2.53 -25.14
N VAL A 180 -6.55 -1.72 -24.11
CA VAL A 180 -6.34 -0.25 -24.18
C VAL A 180 -4.89 0.11 -24.46
N LEU A 181 -3.94 -0.66 -23.93
CA LEU A 181 -2.52 -0.45 -24.20
C LEU A 181 -2.18 -0.82 -25.66
N HIS A 182 -2.71 -1.96 -26.13
CA HIS A 182 -2.50 -2.43 -27.49
C HIS A 182 -3.05 -1.44 -28.53
N ASP A 183 -4.22 -0.84 -28.27
CA ASP A 183 -4.85 0.13 -29.20
C ASP A 183 -4.11 1.48 -29.26
N LYS A 184 -3.19 1.75 -28.34
CA LYS A 184 -2.41 2.98 -28.26
C LYS A 184 -0.97 2.86 -28.76
N LEU A 185 -0.51 1.64 -29.05
CA LEU A 185 0.82 1.32 -29.59
C LEU A 185 0.75 1.14 -31.10
#